data_b52517768b50647a890ca57ada0012ca
#
_entry.id   b52517768b50647a890ca57ada0012ca
#
_cell.length_a   1.000
_cell.length_b   1.000
_cell.length_c   1.000
_cell.angle_alpha   90.00
_cell.angle_beta   90.00
_cell.angle_gamma   90.00
#
_symmetry.space_group_name_H-M   'P 1'
#
loop_
_entity.id
_entity.type
_entity.pdbx_description
1 polymer ?
#
loop_
_entity_poly.entity_id
_entity_poly.type
_entity_poly.pdbx_seq_one_letter_code
_entity_poly.pdbx_strand_id
1 'polypeptide(L)'
;MENVFIDADVIVDFLTDRKPFSLESAKIFSLIDQKKIKGCVSSLSFSNLYYVLRKFGTHKKVISSLQELSELVDILKVDNDTVKSALASDFKDFEDSIQYFAAQEHKKVDCLITRNIKDYKDSSLPVMTPETFLVTFENTASS
;
A
#
# COMPACT_ATOMS: atom_id res chain seq x y z
N MET A 1 8.94 -8.82 12.91
CA MET A 1 8.60 -8.70 11.47
C MET A 1 7.99 -7.33 11.21
N GLU A 2 8.50 -6.64 10.22
CA GLU A 2 8.04 -5.28 9.89
C GLU A 2 6.68 -5.31 9.22
N ASN A 3 5.79 -4.40 9.63
CA ASN A 3 4.48 -4.21 9.01
C ASN A 3 4.51 -2.95 8.14
N VAL A 4 4.30 -3.11 6.85
CA VAL A 4 4.35 -2.01 5.91
C VAL A 4 2.98 -1.77 5.29
N PHE A 5 2.55 -0.51 5.27
CA PHE A 5 1.33 -0.13 4.57
C PHE A 5 1.69 0.21 3.12
N ILE A 6 0.94 -0.33 2.17
CA ILE A 6 1.24 -0.17 0.74
C ILE A 6 0.18 0.68 0.07
N ASP A 7 0.60 1.83 -0.48
CA ASP A 7 -0.27 2.70 -1.26
C ASP A 7 -0.74 1.98 -2.53
N ALA A 8 -1.95 2.30 -2.95
CA ALA A 8 -2.56 1.71 -4.14
C ALA A 8 -1.70 1.87 -5.39
N ASP A 9 -0.95 2.97 -5.53
CA ASP A 9 -0.09 3.18 -6.70
C ASP A 9 0.97 2.08 -6.86
N VAL A 10 1.55 1.63 -5.76
CA VAL A 10 2.54 0.55 -5.75
C VAL A 10 1.89 -0.78 -6.13
N ILE A 11 0.66 -1.01 -5.67
CA ILE A 11 -0.09 -2.24 -5.99
C ILE A 11 -0.44 -2.27 -7.48
N VAL A 12 -0.90 -1.15 -8.03
CA VAL A 12 -1.21 -1.04 -9.47
C VAL A 12 0.06 -1.32 -10.28
N ASP A 13 1.19 -0.76 -9.90
CA ASP A 13 2.46 -1.00 -10.60
C ASP A 13 2.81 -2.48 -10.66
N PHE A 14 2.59 -3.19 -9.55
CA PHE A 14 2.85 -4.62 -9.47
C PHE A 14 1.86 -5.42 -10.35
N LEU A 15 0.56 -5.16 -10.18
CA LEU A 15 -0.47 -5.96 -10.85
C LEU A 15 -0.56 -5.71 -12.35
N THR A 16 -0.15 -4.53 -12.82
CA THR A 16 -0.15 -4.19 -14.26
C THR A 16 1.23 -4.28 -14.91
N ASP A 17 2.24 -4.72 -14.15
CA ASP A 17 3.64 -4.77 -14.61
C ASP A 17 4.09 -3.45 -15.23
N ARG A 18 3.82 -2.35 -14.55
CA ARG A 18 4.10 -1.02 -15.05
C ARG A 18 5.59 -0.67 -14.93
N LYS A 19 6.27 -0.55 -16.07
CA LYS A 19 7.68 -0.16 -16.13
C LYS A 19 7.82 1.35 -15.91
N PRO A 20 8.86 1.80 -15.25
CA PRO A 20 9.97 1.06 -14.62
C PRO A 20 9.70 0.65 -13.16
N PHE A 21 8.49 0.88 -12.65
CA PHE A 21 8.15 0.74 -11.22
C PHE A 21 7.88 -0.69 -10.78
N SER A 22 7.49 -1.57 -11.70
CA SER A 22 7.03 -2.92 -11.36
C SER A 22 8.12 -3.79 -10.75
N LEU A 23 9.39 -3.55 -11.07
CA LEU A 23 10.48 -4.36 -10.55
C LEU A 23 10.59 -4.24 -9.03
N GLU A 24 10.62 -3.01 -8.51
CA GLU A 24 10.70 -2.76 -7.07
C GLU A 24 9.42 -3.21 -6.37
N SER A 25 8.26 -2.95 -6.96
CA SER A 25 6.98 -3.40 -6.41
C SER A 25 6.94 -4.93 -6.29
N ALA A 26 7.40 -5.64 -7.32
CA ALA A 26 7.46 -7.10 -7.32
C ALA A 26 8.38 -7.62 -6.21
N LYS A 27 9.51 -6.96 -5.96
CA LYS A 27 10.42 -7.36 -4.88
C LYS A 27 9.76 -7.22 -3.51
N ILE A 28 8.98 -6.14 -3.29
CA ILE A 28 8.23 -5.96 -2.05
C ILE A 28 7.22 -7.08 -1.86
N PHE A 29 6.44 -7.39 -2.89
CA PHE A 29 5.45 -8.47 -2.80
C PHE A 29 6.12 -9.84 -2.64
N SER A 30 7.30 -10.04 -3.19
CA SER A 30 8.09 -11.23 -2.96
C SER A 30 8.48 -11.39 -1.48
N LEU A 31 8.89 -10.30 -0.83
CA LEU A 31 9.19 -10.30 0.60
C LEU A 31 7.96 -10.63 1.44
N ILE A 32 6.80 -10.13 1.03
CA ILE A 32 5.53 -10.45 1.71
C ILE A 32 5.21 -11.94 1.55
N ASP A 33 5.31 -12.46 0.34
CA ASP A 33 5.05 -13.86 0.05
C ASP A 33 5.98 -14.79 0.83
N GLN A 34 7.25 -14.41 0.97
CA GLN A 34 8.24 -15.15 1.75
C GLN A 34 8.09 -14.95 3.25
N LYS A 35 7.11 -14.16 3.68
CA LYS A 35 6.83 -13.87 5.09
C LYS A 35 8.00 -13.19 5.82
N LYS A 36 8.78 -12.41 5.09
CA LYS A 36 9.86 -11.60 5.66
C LYS A 36 9.36 -10.25 6.15
N ILE A 37 8.27 -9.76 5.56
CA ILE A 37 7.55 -8.56 6.02
C ILE A 37 6.05 -8.86 5.94
N LYS A 38 5.23 -8.04 6.62
CA LYS A 38 3.78 -8.08 6.49
C LYS A 38 3.31 -6.86 5.70
N GLY A 39 2.49 -7.08 4.69
CA GLY A 39 1.87 -6.00 3.92
C GLY A 39 0.48 -5.70 4.44
N CYS A 40 0.15 -4.41 4.54
CA CYS A 40 -1.16 -3.93 4.94
C CYS A 40 -1.71 -3.02 3.85
N VAL A 41 -3.02 -3.14 3.58
CA VAL A 41 -3.71 -2.35 2.55
C VAL A 41 -5.07 -1.95 3.11
N SER A 42 -5.54 -0.73 2.83
CA SER A 42 -6.85 -0.33 3.31
C SER A 42 -7.98 -1.04 2.55
N SER A 43 -9.10 -1.28 3.24
CA SER A 43 -10.27 -1.89 2.60
C SER A 43 -10.79 -1.05 1.44
N LEU A 44 -10.68 0.28 1.52
CA LEU A 44 -11.09 1.18 0.44
C LEU A 44 -10.23 1.00 -0.81
N SER A 45 -8.95 0.68 -0.65
CA SER A 45 -8.04 0.47 -1.78
C SER A 45 -8.53 -0.61 -2.74
N PHE A 46 -9.22 -1.63 -2.24
CA PHE A 46 -9.75 -2.70 -3.10
C PHE A 46 -10.77 -2.17 -4.11
N SER A 47 -11.65 -1.26 -3.69
CA SER A 47 -12.60 -0.63 -4.60
C SER A 47 -11.88 0.22 -5.66
N ASN A 48 -10.91 1.02 -5.25
CA ASN A 48 -10.15 1.86 -6.16
C ASN A 48 -9.33 1.03 -7.15
N LEU A 49 -8.70 -0.04 -6.66
CA LEU A 49 -7.94 -0.97 -7.49
C LEU A 49 -8.83 -1.63 -8.55
N TYR A 50 -10.04 -2.03 -8.15
CA TYR A 50 -10.97 -2.62 -9.11
C TYR A 50 -11.21 -1.70 -10.31
N TYR A 51 -11.54 -0.44 -10.06
CA TYR A 51 -11.81 0.51 -11.14
C TYR A 51 -10.60 0.74 -12.04
N VAL A 52 -9.42 0.85 -11.46
CA VAL A 52 -8.19 1.05 -12.24
C VAL A 52 -7.88 -0.20 -13.07
N LEU A 53 -7.93 -1.37 -12.45
CA LEU A 53 -7.56 -2.63 -13.12
C LEU A 53 -8.55 -3.02 -14.22
N ARG A 54 -9.82 -2.60 -14.13
CA ARG A 54 -10.80 -2.86 -15.20
C ARG A 54 -10.40 -2.22 -16.53
N LYS A 55 -9.53 -1.24 -16.53
CA LYS A 55 -8.98 -0.66 -17.77
C LYS A 55 -8.02 -1.62 -18.47
N PHE A 56 -7.52 -2.62 -17.77
CA PHE A 56 -6.52 -3.56 -18.28
C PHE A 56 -7.00 -5.00 -18.37
N GLY A 57 -8.18 -5.31 -17.86
CA GLY A 57 -8.68 -6.68 -17.84
C GLY A 57 -10.17 -6.80 -17.60
N THR A 58 -10.68 -8.01 -17.77
CA THR A 58 -12.08 -8.35 -17.54
C THR A 58 -12.42 -8.37 -16.05
N HIS A 59 -13.70 -8.27 -15.71
CA HIS A 59 -14.17 -8.40 -14.33
C HIS A 59 -13.62 -9.67 -13.66
N LYS A 60 -13.72 -10.80 -14.36
CA LYS A 60 -13.27 -12.10 -13.83
C LYS A 60 -11.78 -12.09 -13.48
N LYS A 61 -10.95 -11.56 -14.38
CA LYS A 61 -9.50 -11.48 -14.15
C LYS A 61 -9.16 -10.52 -13.02
N VAL A 62 -9.84 -9.38 -12.96
CA VAL A 62 -9.60 -8.39 -11.91
C VAL A 62 -9.99 -8.95 -10.54
N ILE A 63 -11.15 -9.60 -10.43
CA ILE A 63 -11.56 -10.22 -9.16
C ILE A 63 -10.56 -11.29 -8.74
N SER A 64 -10.08 -12.12 -9.68
CA SER A 64 -9.07 -13.13 -9.35
C SER A 64 -7.79 -12.50 -8.80
N SER A 65 -7.31 -11.42 -9.43
CA SER A 65 -6.12 -10.70 -8.94
C SER A 65 -6.33 -10.12 -7.55
N LEU A 66 -7.51 -9.54 -7.30
CA LEU A 66 -7.82 -8.96 -5.98
C LEU A 66 -7.97 -10.04 -4.91
N GLN A 67 -8.49 -11.23 -5.26
CA GLN A 67 -8.55 -12.35 -4.34
C GLN A 67 -7.14 -12.81 -3.95
N GLU A 68 -6.23 -12.92 -4.92
CA GLU A 68 -4.83 -13.27 -4.63
C GLU A 68 -4.18 -12.22 -3.73
N LEU A 69 -4.41 -10.93 -4.01
CA LEU A 69 -3.91 -9.86 -3.17
C LEU A 69 -4.44 -9.97 -1.73
N SER A 70 -5.73 -10.26 -1.57
CA SER A 70 -6.34 -10.38 -0.25
C SER A 70 -5.74 -11.50 0.59
N GLU A 71 -5.19 -12.52 -0.05
CA GLU A 71 -4.52 -13.62 0.65
C GLU A 71 -3.10 -13.26 1.08
N LEU A 72 -2.47 -12.30 0.39
CA LEU A 72 -1.10 -11.88 0.68
C LEU A 72 -1.00 -10.80 1.76
N VAL A 73 -2.02 -9.96 1.89
CA VAL A 73 -1.95 -8.77 2.75
C VAL A 73 -3.01 -8.78 3.83
N ASP A 74 -2.76 -8.00 4.89
CA ASP A 74 -3.77 -7.70 5.90
C ASP A 74 -4.61 -6.52 5.42
N ILE A 75 -5.92 -6.67 5.44
CA ILE A 75 -6.84 -5.62 5.01
C ILE A 75 -7.25 -4.81 6.24
N LEU A 76 -6.88 -3.52 6.24
CA LEU A 76 -7.19 -2.61 7.33
C LEU A 76 -8.55 -1.95 7.09
N LYS A 77 -9.37 -1.91 8.14
CA LYS A 77 -10.70 -1.34 8.04
C LYS A 77 -10.66 0.18 7.83
N VAL A 78 -11.65 0.68 7.11
CA VAL A 78 -11.95 2.11 7.00
C VAL A 78 -13.33 2.29 7.61
N ASP A 79 -13.40 2.87 8.79
CA ASP A 79 -14.66 3.08 9.50
C ASP A 79 -15.04 4.57 9.60
N ASN A 80 -16.09 4.85 10.39
CA ASN A 80 -16.57 6.20 10.58
C ASN A 80 -15.47 7.16 11.06
N ASP A 81 -14.67 6.73 12.03
CA ASP A 81 -13.62 7.58 12.60
C ASP A 81 -12.49 7.86 11.59
N THR A 82 -12.15 6.86 10.78
CA THR A 82 -11.16 7.02 9.71
C THR A 82 -11.59 8.09 8.72
N VAL A 83 -12.85 8.03 8.29
CA VAL A 83 -13.39 8.99 7.32
C VAL A 83 -13.43 10.40 7.93
N LYS A 84 -13.88 10.53 9.17
CA LYS A 84 -13.95 11.83 9.83
C LYS A 84 -12.57 12.46 10.03
N SER A 85 -11.58 11.67 10.41
CA SER A 85 -10.21 12.14 10.55
C SER A 85 -9.66 12.62 9.20
N ALA A 86 -9.92 11.87 8.14
CA ALA A 86 -9.49 12.24 6.79
C ALA A 86 -10.11 13.57 6.34
N LEU A 87 -11.42 13.73 6.58
CA LEU A 87 -12.12 14.96 6.21
C LEU A 87 -11.62 16.19 6.99
N ALA A 88 -11.16 16.00 8.21
CA ALA A 88 -10.64 17.08 9.07
C ALA A 88 -9.15 17.37 8.83
N SER A 89 -8.47 16.58 8.00
CA SER A 89 -7.03 16.70 7.77
C SER A 89 -6.70 17.76 6.71
N ASP A 90 -5.42 18.13 6.66
CA ASP A 90 -4.89 19.03 5.64
C ASP A 90 -4.33 18.31 4.42
N PHE A 91 -4.55 17.01 4.29
CA PHE A 91 -4.14 16.25 3.11
C PHE A 91 -4.84 16.81 1.85
N LYS A 92 -4.08 16.96 0.79
CA LYS A 92 -4.61 17.49 -0.48
C LYS A 92 -5.41 16.46 -1.26
N ASP A 93 -5.11 15.17 -1.08
CA ASP A 93 -5.83 14.09 -1.74
C ASP A 93 -6.61 13.30 -0.70
N PHE A 94 -7.92 13.18 -0.91
CA PHE A 94 -8.81 12.53 0.07
C PHE A 94 -8.53 11.03 0.19
N GLU A 95 -8.28 10.34 -0.92
CA GLU A 95 -7.97 8.91 -0.88
C GLU A 95 -6.68 8.65 -0.10
N ASP A 96 -5.65 9.46 -0.32
CA ASP A 96 -4.39 9.36 0.41
C ASP A 96 -4.60 9.59 1.90
N SER A 97 -5.47 10.56 2.26
CA SER A 97 -5.78 10.82 3.67
C SER A 97 -6.45 9.63 4.33
N ILE A 98 -7.39 8.96 3.64
CA ILE A 98 -8.03 7.76 4.17
C ILE A 98 -7.00 6.65 4.36
N GLN A 99 -6.13 6.43 3.39
CA GLN A 99 -5.07 5.43 3.51
C GLN A 99 -4.18 5.71 4.72
N TYR A 100 -3.77 6.97 4.87
CA TYR A 100 -2.91 7.38 5.97
C TYR A 100 -3.57 7.10 7.34
N PHE A 101 -4.83 7.53 7.52
CA PHE A 101 -5.51 7.34 8.80
C PHE A 101 -5.82 5.88 9.07
N ALA A 102 -6.12 5.08 8.05
CA ALA A 102 -6.28 3.65 8.22
C ALA A 102 -4.96 3.02 8.74
N ALA A 103 -3.82 3.42 8.16
CA ALA A 103 -2.51 2.95 8.59
C ALA A 103 -2.18 3.41 10.01
N GLN A 104 -2.42 4.69 10.31
CA GLN A 104 -2.11 5.28 11.61
C GLN A 104 -2.93 4.65 12.74
N GLU A 105 -4.19 4.36 12.49
CA GLU A 105 -5.07 3.75 13.49
C GLU A 105 -4.68 2.30 13.81
N HIS A 106 -3.97 1.65 12.90
CA HIS A 106 -3.48 0.30 13.11
C HIS A 106 -2.12 0.35 13.81
N LYS A 107 -2.11 0.01 15.08
CA LYS A 107 -0.96 0.20 15.98
C LYS A 107 0.33 -0.51 15.55
N LYS A 108 0.28 -1.43 14.60
CA LYS A 108 1.42 -2.24 14.21
C LYS A 108 2.08 -1.81 12.90
N VAL A 109 1.56 -0.77 12.24
CA VAL A 109 2.17 -0.30 10.99
C VAL A 109 3.44 0.49 11.30
N ASP A 110 4.55 0.06 10.71
CA ASP A 110 5.87 0.66 10.93
C ASP A 110 6.22 1.74 9.91
N CYS A 111 5.77 1.58 8.67
CA CYS A 111 6.01 2.59 7.64
C CYS A 111 4.98 2.47 6.50
N LEU A 112 4.90 3.53 5.70
CA LEU A 112 4.04 3.62 4.54
C LEU A 112 4.91 3.64 3.28
N ILE A 113 4.58 2.78 2.31
CA ILE A 113 5.32 2.69 1.04
C ILE A 113 4.47 3.30 -0.07
N THR A 114 5.03 4.30 -0.76
CA THR A 114 4.35 5.01 -1.84
C THR A 114 5.38 5.53 -2.85
N ARG A 115 4.96 5.73 -4.11
CA ARG A 115 5.79 6.46 -5.07
C ARG A 115 5.72 7.98 -4.85
N ASN A 116 4.68 8.46 -4.20
CA ASN A 116 4.40 9.89 -4.06
C ASN A 116 4.59 10.36 -2.62
N ILE A 117 5.84 10.41 -2.16
CA ILE A 117 6.17 10.82 -0.79
C ILE A 117 5.57 12.18 -0.44
N LYS A 118 5.51 13.10 -1.41
CA LYS A 118 4.99 14.46 -1.18
C LYS A 118 3.54 14.49 -0.72
N ASP A 119 2.74 13.50 -1.14
CA ASP A 119 1.33 13.43 -0.78
C ASP A 119 1.13 13.06 0.70
N TYR A 120 2.18 12.56 1.35
CA TYR A 120 2.17 12.14 2.76
C TYR A 120 3.09 12.99 3.64
N LYS A 121 3.38 14.23 3.24
CA LYS A 121 4.29 15.11 3.99
C LYS A 121 3.88 15.35 5.43
N ASP A 122 2.57 15.24 5.73
CA ASP A 122 2.04 15.45 7.08
C ASP A 122 1.97 14.14 7.88
N SER A 123 2.55 13.06 7.36
CA SER A 123 2.54 11.75 8.03
C SER A 123 3.41 11.75 9.28
N SER A 124 2.88 11.18 10.36
CA SER A 124 3.67 10.86 11.55
C SER A 124 4.38 9.51 11.42
N LEU A 125 4.00 8.71 10.42
CA LEU A 125 4.68 7.45 10.11
C LEU A 125 5.82 7.70 9.13
N PRO A 126 6.92 6.92 9.20
CA PRO A 126 7.94 6.97 8.14
C PRO A 126 7.31 6.66 6.79
N VAL A 127 7.69 7.43 5.77
CA VAL A 127 7.19 7.25 4.40
C VAL A 127 8.39 6.98 3.49
N MET A 128 8.32 5.91 2.71
CA MET A 128 9.41 5.50 1.83
C MET A 128 8.89 5.13 0.44
N THR A 129 9.74 5.35 -0.57
CA THR A 129 9.48 4.75 -1.89
C THR A 129 9.81 3.25 -1.83
N PRO A 130 9.29 2.45 -2.77
CA PRO A 130 9.69 1.04 -2.88
C PRO A 130 11.20 0.85 -2.92
N GLU A 131 11.90 1.66 -3.72
CA GLU A 131 13.35 1.58 -3.84
C GLU A 131 14.04 1.83 -2.50
N THR A 132 13.69 2.93 -1.82
CA THR A 132 14.28 3.28 -0.53
C THR A 132 14.00 2.21 0.52
N PHE A 133 12.78 1.69 0.54
CA PHE A 133 12.43 0.62 1.47
C PHE A 133 13.31 -0.61 1.27
N LEU A 134 13.49 -1.03 0.02
CA LEU A 134 14.28 -2.23 -0.30
C LEU A 134 15.74 -2.07 0.11
N VAL A 135 16.33 -0.90 -0.13
CA VAL A 135 17.71 -0.61 0.30
C VAL A 135 17.83 -0.66 1.82
N THR A 136 16.90 -0.02 2.51
CA THR A 136 16.87 -0.01 3.97
C THR A 136 16.70 -1.41 4.54
N PHE A 137 15.81 -2.21 3.96
CA PHE A 137 15.57 -3.58 4.38
C PHE A 137 16.81 -4.45 4.20
N GLU A 138 17.48 -4.36 3.05
CA GLU A 138 18.70 -5.12 2.77
C GLU A 138 19.81 -4.77 3.76
N ASN A 139 20.02 -3.49 4.03
CA ASN A 139 21.03 -3.04 4.99
C ASN A 139 20.76 -3.55 6.41
N THR A 140 19.50 -3.53 6.82
CA THR A 140 19.10 -4.05 8.14
C THR A 140 19.29 -5.57 8.22
N ALA A 141 18.93 -6.29 7.15
CA ALA A 141 19.06 -7.74 7.10
C ALA A 141 20.52 -8.19 7.06
N SER A 142 21.42 -7.34 6.54
CA SER A 142 22.85 -7.65 6.44
C SER A 142 23.60 -7.44 7.76
N SER A 143 23.00 -6.70 8.68
CA SER A 143 23.61 -6.44 9.99
C SER A 143 23.13 -7.47 11.02
#